data_f59ef59717479623e0c001a04b143f60
#
_entry.id   f59ef59717479623e0c001a04b143f60
#
_cell.length_a   1.000
_cell.length_b   1.000
_cell.length_c   1.000
_cell.angle_alpha   90.00
_cell.angle_beta   90.00
_cell.angle_gamma   90.00
#
_symmetry.space_group_name_H-M   'P 1'
#
loop_
_entity.id
_entity.type
_entity.pdbx_description
1 polymer ?
#
loop_
_entity_poly.entity_id
_entity_poly.type
_entity_poly.pdbx_seq_one_letter_code
_entity_poly.pdbx_strand_id
1 'polypeptide(L)'
;GSAVFDGCTLSMYGYGDKAASGSIIVASKALSQLGYLFNNCKVVKTSYPGINNGITKTYFARPWRADSKVVFLNTEVEDANTIAPAGFTSMSNVTPAKAKYYEYNTHLADGTKVSTSSRAAGVNKMTDEEASAVKLEDYFEGWTPTYYTSGDVKPEPVAADYTAVDEAVKAAEALNKDDYEDFSAVTKAIEAVDRTLTSEEQAKVDAMAKAITDAINGLVKKQPVVAADYTAVDEAIKAAEALNKDDYEDFSAVTKAIEAVDRTLTSED
;
A
#
# COMPACT_ATOMS: atom_id res chain seq x y z
N GLY A 1 -2.66 30.67 -18.52
CA GLY A 1 -1.52 29.78 -18.60
C GLY A 1 -1.77 28.61 -19.54
N SER A 2 -0.73 27.86 -19.83
CA SER A 2 -0.76 26.61 -20.59
C SER A 2 -0.56 25.43 -19.62
N ALA A 3 -1.06 24.27 -19.97
CA ALA A 3 -0.80 23.03 -19.25
C ALA A 3 -0.82 21.83 -20.22
N VAL A 4 0.00 20.84 -19.95
CA VAL A 4 0.04 19.56 -20.65
C VAL A 4 -0.32 18.44 -19.67
N PHE A 5 -1.21 17.57 -20.13
CA PHE A 5 -1.53 16.29 -19.51
C PHE A 5 -1.19 15.21 -20.52
N ASP A 6 -0.14 14.44 -20.29
CA ASP A 6 0.31 13.40 -21.18
C ASP A 6 0.25 12.03 -20.49
N GLY A 7 -0.39 11.05 -21.12
CA GLY A 7 -0.55 9.71 -20.60
C GLY A 7 -1.40 9.60 -19.32
N CYS A 8 -2.19 10.63 -18.98
CA CYS A 8 -2.92 10.68 -17.72
C CYS A 8 -4.22 9.88 -17.75
N THR A 9 -4.58 9.23 -16.64
CA THR A 9 -5.94 8.72 -16.42
C THR A 9 -6.80 9.80 -15.77
N LEU A 10 -7.86 10.19 -16.46
CA LEU A 10 -8.82 11.21 -16.05
C LEU A 10 -10.05 10.49 -15.48
N SER A 11 -10.09 10.34 -14.16
CA SER A 11 -11.17 9.66 -13.45
C SER A 11 -12.32 10.62 -13.19
N MET A 12 -13.48 10.36 -13.80
CA MET A 12 -14.66 11.19 -13.71
C MET A 12 -15.62 10.65 -12.65
N TYR A 13 -15.97 11.51 -11.69
CA TYR A 13 -16.89 11.18 -10.59
C TYR A 13 -18.24 11.84 -10.77
N GLY A 14 -19.31 11.12 -10.42
CA GLY A 14 -20.63 11.69 -10.23
C GLY A 14 -20.70 12.45 -8.90
N TYR A 15 -21.55 13.45 -8.84
CA TYR A 15 -21.82 14.20 -7.62
C TYR A 15 -23.31 14.21 -7.31
N GLY A 16 -23.71 13.31 -6.42
CA GLY A 16 -25.09 13.21 -5.92
C GLY A 16 -26.13 13.16 -7.04
N ASP A 17 -27.18 13.94 -6.91
CA ASP A 17 -28.28 14.09 -7.86
C ASP A 17 -27.89 14.79 -9.17
N LYS A 18 -26.70 15.40 -9.23
CA LYS A 18 -26.19 16.08 -10.41
C LYS A 18 -25.42 15.18 -11.38
N ALA A 19 -25.23 13.92 -11.04
CA ALA A 19 -24.54 12.95 -11.88
C ALA A 19 -25.13 12.85 -13.30
N ALA A 20 -26.46 12.91 -13.41
CA ALA A 20 -27.17 12.89 -14.69
C ALA A 20 -26.89 14.11 -15.59
N SER A 21 -26.45 15.24 -15.03
CA SER A 21 -26.09 16.45 -15.79
C SER A 21 -24.76 16.29 -16.53
N GLY A 22 -24.00 15.24 -16.23
CA GLY A 22 -22.67 14.99 -16.75
C GLY A 22 -21.58 15.73 -15.99
N SER A 23 -20.33 15.33 -16.22
CA SER A 23 -19.14 15.97 -15.71
C SER A 23 -18.36 16.69 -16.81
N ILE A 24 -17.41 17.52 -16.42
CA ILE A 24 -16.57 18.31 -17.32
C ILE A 24 -15.12 18.03 -16.95
N ILE A 25 -14.30 17.62 -17.91
CA ILE A 25 -12.86 17.40 -17.65
C ILE A 25 -12.19 18.74 -17.34
N VAL A 26 -12.44 19.76 -18.19
CA VAL A 26 -11.85 21.09 -17.95
C VAL A 26 -12.81 22.22 -18.26
N ALA A 27 -12.84 23.23 -17.35
CA ALA A 27 -13.48 24.51 -17.61
C ALA A 27 -12.39 25.52 -18.00
N SER A 28 -12.13 25.65 -19.27
CA SER A 28 -10.98 26.40 -19.78
C SER A 28 -11.22 27.91 -19.79
N LYS A 29 -10.25 28.65 -19.24
CA LYS A 29 -10.06 30.08 -19.48
C LYS A 29 -8.65 30.37 -19.99
N ALA A 30 -7.99 29.40 -20.55
CA ALA A 30 -6.64 29.53 -21.08
C ALA A 30 -6.65 30.49 -22.25
N LEU A 31 -6.20 31.72 -22.03
CA LEU A 31 -6.09 32.78 -23.04
C LEU A 31 -4.73 32.77 -23.76
N SER A 32 -3.80 31.90 -23.33
CA SER A 32 -2.55 31.72 -24.05
C SER A 32 -2.81 31.08 -25.41
N GLN A 33 -1.94 31.33 -26.36
CA GLN A 33 -2.06 30.73 -27.69
C GLN A 33 -1.98 29.19 -27.66
N LEU A 34 -1.31 28.63 -26.64
CA LEU A 34 -1.15 27.19 -26.49
C LEU A 34 -2.34 26.52 -25.80
N GLY A 35 -2.87 27.10 -24.70
CA GLY A 35 -4.00 26.55 -23.96
C GLY A 35 -3.67 25.27 -23.22
N TYR A 36 -4.62 24.34 -23.13
CA TYR A 36 -4.44 23.04 -22.48
C TYR A 36 -4.35 21.94 -23.52
N LEU A 37 -3.37 21.04 -23.36
CA LEU A 37 -3.20 19.84 -24.16
C LEU A 37 -3.42 18.61 -23.27
N PHE A 38 -4.31 17.74 -23.72
CA PHE A 38 -4.49 16.38 -23.20
C PHE A 38 -4.05 15.43 -24.32
N ASN A 39 -2.92 14.74 -24.11
CA ASN A 39 -2.32 13.84 -25.09
C ASN A 39 -2.27 12.41 -24.52
N ASN A 40 -2.66 11.42 -25.30
CA ASN A 40 -2.64 10.01 -24.91
C ASN A 40 -3.34 9.74 -23.56
N CYS A 41 -4.33 10.54 -23.18
CA CYS A 41 -5.04 10.40 -21.93
C CYS A 41 -6.15 9.36 -22.03
N LYS A 42 -6.47 8.74 -20.86
CA LYS A 42 -7.59 7.83 -20.71
C LYS A 42 -8.69 8.47 -19.87
N VAL A 43 -9.94 8.46 -20.33
CA VAL A 43 -11.10 8.95 -19.59
C VAL A 43 -11.92 7.77 -19.09
N VAL A 44 -12.08 7.66 -17.77
CA VAL A 44 -12.83 6.59 -17.12
C VAL A 44 -13.92 7.14 -16.20
N LYS A 45 -15.04 6.44 -16.15
CA LYS A 45 -16.11 6.70 -15.18
C LYS A 45 -15.77 5.94 -13.92
N THR A 46 -15.53 6.66 -12.83
CA THR A 46 -15.09 6.06 -11.56
C THR A 46 -16.23 6.09 -10.55
N SER A 47 -16.41 4.99 -9.82
CA SER A 47 -17.25 4.96 -8.63
C SER A 47 -16.40 5.04 -7.37
N TYR A 48 -16.87 5.83 -6.41
CA TYR A 48 -16.23 5.95 -5.11
C TYR A 48 -17.21 5.53 -4.01
N PRO A 49 -16.77 4.70 -3.03
CA PRO A 49 -17.65 4.27 -1.95
C PRO A 49 -18.29 5.46 -1.21
N GLY A 50 -19.61 5.45 -1.08
CA GLY A 50 -20.37 6.50 -0.41
C GLY A 50 -20.75 7.71 -1.27
N ILE A 51 -20.29 7.78 -2.52
CA ILE A 51 -20.74 8.79 -3.49
C ILE A 51 -21.63 8.13 -4.52
N ASN A 52 -22.83 8.69 -4.76
CA ASN A 52 -23.70 8.20 -5.82
C ASN A 52 -23.09 8.55 -7.19
N ASN A 53 -22.67 7.53 -7.92
CA ASN A 53 -21.76 7.64 -9.03
C ASN A 53 -22.44 7.53 -10.41
N GLY A 54 -23.71 7.81 -10.48
CA GLY A 54 -24.47 7.71 -11.72
C GLY A 54 -24.02 8.63 -12.86
N ILE A 55 -22.71 8.85 -13.05
CA ILE A 55 -22.21 9.58 -14.23
C ILE A 55 -22.68 8.82 -15.48
N THR A 56 -23.48 9.50 -16.27
CA THR A 56 -23.99 8.98 -17.54
C THR A 56 -23.21 9.49 -18.75
N LYS A 57 -22.52 10.63 -18.60
CA LYS A 57 -21.76 11.27 -19.67
C LYS A 57 -20.73 12.24 -19.11
N THR A 58 -19.68 12.45 -19.89
CA THR A 58 -18.62 13.42 -19.62
C THR A 58 -18.45 14.34 -20.83
N TYR A 59 -18.10 15.58 -20.60
CA TYR A 59 -17.68 16.50 -21.65
C TYR A 59 -16.18 16.77 -21.54
N PHE A 60 -15.51 16.87 -22.65
CA PHE A 60 -14.10 17.26 -22.67
C PHE A 60 -13.87 18.64 -22.06
N ALA A 61 -14.62 19.63 -22.53
CA ALA A 61 -14.44 20.98 -22.00
C ALA A 61 -15.71 21.83 -22.10
N ARG A 62 -15.69 22.92 -21.34
CA ARG A 62 -16.59 24.08 -21.50
C ARG A 62 -15.79 25.38 -21.47
N PRO A 63 -16.15 26.42 -22.24
CA PRO A 63 -15.37 27.65 -22.30
C PRO A 63 -15.73 28.58 -21.12
N TRP A 64 -14.79 28.81 -20.24
CA TRP A 64 -14.95 29.87 -19.21
C TRP A 64 -14.87 31.28 -19.82
N ARG A 65 -14.10 31.41 -20.90
CA ARG A 65 -13.95 32.63 -21.70
C ARG A 65 -13.96 32.26 -23.18
N ALA A 66 -14.37 33.23 -24.01
CA ALA A 66 -14.16 33.13 -25.45
C ALA A 66 -12.65 32.99 -25.76
N ASP A 67 -12.33 32.41 -26.90
CA ASP A 67 -10.96 32.14 -27.37
C ASP A 67 -10.13 31.18 -26.48
N SER A 68 -10.73 30.61 -25.46
CA SER A 68 -10.04 29.57 -24.67
C SER A 68 -9.69 28.36 -25.54
N LYS A 69 -8.45 27.90 -25.46
CA LYS A 69 -7.94 26.77 -26.27
C LYS A 69 -7.81 25.51 -25.44
N VAL A 70 -8.30 24.39 -26.00
CA VAL A 70 -8.11 23.04 -25.46
C VAL A 70 -7.94 22.07 -26.62
N VAL A 71 -6.98 21.18 -26.49
CA VAL A 71 -6.66 20.15 -27.49
C VAL A 71 -6.73 18.79 -26.80
N PHE A 72 -7.49 17.86 -27.35
CA PHE A 72 -7.51 16.45 -26.97
C PHE A 72 -6.98 15.60 -28.13
N LEU A 73 -5.88 14.88 -27.88
CA LEU A 73 -5.23 13.99 -28.85
C LEU A 73 -5.20 12.57 -28.30
N ASN A 74 -5.55 11.60 -29.17
CA ASN A 74 -5.44 10.17 -28.87
C ASN A 74 -6.07 9.78 -27.52
N THR A 75 -7.30 10.22 -27.28
CA THR A 75 -7.97 9.97 -26.01
C THR A 75 -8.64 8.60 -26.02
N GLU A 76 -8.18 7.70 -25.14
CA GLU A 76 -8.87 6.45 -24.88
C GLU A 76 -10.08 6.71 -23.98
N VAL A 77 -11.22 6.09 -24.29
CA VAL A 77 -12.44 6.17 -23.48
C VAL A 77 -12.95 4.77 -23.15
N GLU A 78 -13.60 4.64 -22.01
CA GLU A 78 -14.07 3.36 -21.47
C GLU A 78 -15.15 2.71 -22.36
N ASP A 79 -16.06 3.51 -22.88
CA ASP A 79 -17.08 3.13 -23.85
C ASP A 79 -17.45 4.31 -24.78
N ALA A 80 -18.17 4.04 -25.85
CA ALA A 80 -18.56 5.06 -26.85
C ALA A 80 -19.44 6.20 -26.29
N ASN A 81 -20.05 6.01 -25.11
CA ASN A 81 -20.89 7.00 -24.45
C ASN A 81 -20.17 7.73 -23.29
N THR A 82 -18.93 7.36 -22.97
CA THR A 82 -18.14 8.02 -21.93
C THR A 82 -18.05 9.52 -22.19
N ILE A 83 -17.82 9.91 -23.45
CA ILE A 83 -17.93 11.32 -23.87
C ILE A 83 -19.29 11.55 -24.50
N ALA A 84 -19.98 12.58 -24.01
CA ALA A 84 -21.25 13.00 -24.59
C ALA A 84 -21.13 13.23 -26.10
N PRO A 85 -22.18 12.96 -26.91
CA PRO A 85 -22.11 13.12 -28.37
C PRO A 85 -21.62 14.51 -28.82
N ALA A 86 -22.01 15.58 -28.11
CA ALA A 86 -21.54 16.92 -28.40
C ALA A 86 -20.05 17.15 -28.08
N GLY A 87 -19.41 16.28 -27.29
CA GLY A 87 -18.02 16.35 -26.86
C GLY A 87 -17.69 17.50 -25.96
N PHE A 88 -18.17 18.66 -26.27
CA PHE A 88 -17.95 19.94 -25.58
C PHE A 88 -19.29 20.61 -25.28
N THR A 89 -19.36 21.40 -24.21
CA THR A 89 -20.61 22.07 -23.81
C THR A 89 -20.39 23.55 -23.54
N SER A 90 -21.48 24.31 -23.45
CA SER A 90 -21.44 25.74 -23.19
C SER A 90 -21.25 26.05 -21.72
N MET A 91 -20.73 27.24 -21.42
CA MET A 91 -20.74 27.82 -20.08
C MET A 91 -21.36 29.21 -20.14
N SER A 92 -22.51 29.36 -19.46
CA SER A 92 -23.32 30.56 -19.57
C SER A 92 -23.63 30.92 -21.03
N ASN A 93 -23.28 32.10 -21.50
CA ASN A 93 -23.48 32.57 -22.87
C ASN A 93 -22.28 32.30 -23.81
N VAL A 94 -21.24 31.59 -23.33
CA VAL A 94 -20.08 31.24 -24.15
C VAL A 94 -20.27 29.78 -24.63
N THR A 95 -20.37 29.65 -25.95
CA THR A 95 -20.54 28.34 -26.60
C THR A 95 -19.20 27.80 -27.10
N PRO A 96 -19.08 26.48 -27.38
CA PRO A 96 -17.89 25.91 -28.01
C PRO A 96 -17.45 26.62 -29.29
N ALA A 97 -18.40 27.15 -30.06
CA ALA A 97 -18.10 27.91 -31.28
C ALA A 97 -17.33 29.23 -31.04
N LYS A 98 -17.32 29.74 -29.81
CA LYS A 98 -16.50 30.90 -29.40
C LYS A 98 -15.17 30.53 -28.81
N ALA A 99 -14.83 29.25 -28.78
CA ALA A 99 -13.58 28.70 -28.23
C ALA A 99 -12.75 28.05 -29.35
N LYS A 100 -11.49 27.73 -29.03
CA LYS A 100 -10.56 27.03 -29.93
C LYS A 100 -10.41 25.59 -29.43
N TYR A 101 -11.41 24.76 -29.70
CA TYR A 101 -11.46 23.38 -29.28
C TYR A 101 -11.09 22.43 -30.40
N TYR A 102 -10.18 21.51 -30.07
CA TYR A 102 -9.61 20.56 -31.00
C TYR A 102 -9.73 19.15 -30.46
N GLU A 103 -10.07 18.20 -31.35
CA GLU A 103 -10.14 16.78 -31.03
C GLU A 103 -9.56 15.96 -32.17
N TYR A 104 -8.77 14.94 -31.78
CA TYR A 104 -8.23 13.96 -32.72
C TYR A 104 -8.21 12.57 -32.08
N ASN A 105 -8.66 11.57 -32.84
CA ASN A 105 -8.51 10.14 -32.52
C ASN A 105 -9.00 9.74 -31.12
N THR A 106 -10.23 10.10 -30.77
CA THR A 106 -10.90 9.50 -29.60
C THR A 106 -11.28 8.06 -29.95
N HIS A 107 -10.87 7.09 -29.10
CA HIS A 107 -10.98 5.66 -29.39
C HIS A 107 -11.26 4.83 -28.13
N LEU A 108 -11.71 3.60 -28.31
CA LEU A 108 -11.83 2.57 -27.28
C LEU A 108 -10.47 1.88 -27.06
N ALA A 109 -10.36 1.06 -26.01
CA ALA A 109 -9.14 0.32 -25.66
C ALA A 109 -8.66 -0.63 -26.79
N ASP A 110 -9.58 -1.09 -27.66
CA ASP A 110 -9.27 -1.93 -28.83
C ASP A 110 -8.87 -1.10 -30.09
N GLY A 111 -8.78 0.22 -29.96
CA GLY A 111 -8.46 1.14 -31.06
C GLY A 111 -9.65 1.55 -31.92
N THR A 112 -10.86 1.04 -31.66
CA THR A 112 -12.07 1.43 -32.37
C THR A 112 -12.36 2.91 -32.19
N LYS A 113 -12.43 3.68 -33.29
CA LYS A 113 -12.67 5.13 -33.23
C LYS A 113 -14.11 5.45 -32.83
N VAL A 114 -14.24 6.38 -31.89
CA VAL A 114 -15.54 6.92 -31.48
C VAL A 114 -16.01 7.95 -32.49
N SER A 115 -17.29 7.89 -32.89
CA SER A 115 -17.85 8.83 -33.84
C SER A 115 -17.84 10.26 -33.31
N THR A 116 -17.31 11.17 -34.07
CA THR A 116 -17.30 12.62 -33.79
C THR A 116 -18.32 13.41 -34.62
N SER A 117 -19.24 12.72 -35.34
CA SER A 117 -20.20 13.37 -36.21
C SER A 117 -21.17 14.32 -35.51
N SER A 118 -21.48 14.06 -34.24
CA SER A 118 -22.38 14.85 -33.40
C SER A 118 -21.69 15.87 -32.50
N ARG A 119 -20.41 16.18 -32.74
CA ARG A 119 -19.69 17.19 -31.94
C ARG A 119 -20.33 18.56 -32.05
N ALA A 120 -20.25 19.35 -30.97
CA ALA A 120 -20.77 20.70 -30.94
C ALA A 120 -20.21 21.57 -32.08
N ALA A 121 -21.02 22.52 -32.56
CA ALA A 121 -20.57 23.46 -33.58
C ALA A 121 -19.32 24.23 -33.08
N GLY A 122 -18.33 24.40 -34.00
CA GLY A 122 -17.07 25.10 -33.71
C GLY A 122 -15.97 24.21 -33.15
N VAL A 123 -16.22 22.92 -32.91
CA VAL A 123 -15.17 21.97 -32.55
C VAL A 123 -14.38 21.57 -33.79
N ASN A 124 -13.07 21.76 -33.75
CA ASN A 124 -12.17 21.34 -34.84
C ASN A 124 -11.82 19.87 -34.71
N LYS A 125 -12.29 19.08 -35.66
CA LYS A 125 -11.85 17.67 -35.81
C LYS A 125 -10.58 17.69 -36.64
N MET A 126 -9.44 17.44 -35.98
CA MET A 126 -8.13 17.57 -36.63
C MET A 126 -7.88 16.46 -37.66
N THR A 127 -7.13 16.80 -38.68
CA THR A 127 -6.54 15.82 -39.59
C THR A 127 -5.29 15.19 -38.96
N ASP A 128 -4.76 14.14 -39.59
CA ASP A 128 -3.52 13.47 -39.16
C ASP A 128 -2.33 14.44 -39.22
N GLU A 129 -2.26 15.31 -40.25
CA GLU A 129 -1.22 16.34 -40.36
C GLU A 129 -1.32 17.39 -39.25
N GLU A 130 -2.52 17.89 -38.97
CA GLU A 130 -2.74 18.85 -37.87
C GLU A 130 -2.40 18.29 -36.52
N ALA A 131 -2.77 17.03 -36.25
CA ALA A 131 -2.45 16.34 -35.00
C ALA A 131 -0.95 16.10 -34.87
N SER A 132 -0.27 15.69 -35.93
CA SER A 132 1.18 15.45 -35.94
C SER A 132 2.00 16.75 -35.77
N ALA A 133 1.41 17.90 -36.10
CA ALA A 133 2.05 19.21 -35.89
C ALA A 133 2.00 19.71 -34.47
N VAL A 134 1.19 19.10 -33.58
CA VAL A 134 1.15 19.45 -32.15
C VAL A 134 2.34 18.82 -31.44
N LYS A 135 3.22 19.66 -30.91
CA LYS A 135 4.41 19.21 -30.17
C LYS A 135 4.28 19.58 -28.73
N LEU A 136 4.60 18.63 -27.84
CA LEU A 136 4.59 18.86 -26.40
C LEU A 136 5.59 19.94 -25.98
N GLU A 137 6.75 19.95 -26.65
CA GLU A 137 7.84 20.90 -26.37
C GLU A 137 7.42 22.36 -26.52
N ASP A 138 6.49 22.64 -27.44
CA ASP A 138 5.97 24.00 -27.65
C ASP A 138 5.26 24.57 -26.40
N TYR A 139 4.71 23.66 -25.54
CA TYR A 139 4.00 24.06 -24.32
C TYR A 139 4.93 24.42 -23.18
N PHE A 140 6.21 24.10 -23.29
CA PHE A 140 7.19 24.29 -22.21
C PHE A 140 8.04 25.54 -22.39
N GLU A 141 7.87 26.28 -23.49
CA GLU A 141 8.57 27.56 -23.74
C GLU A 141 10.10 27.46 -23.53
N GLY A 142 10.71 26.35 -23.96
CA GLY A 142 12.14 26.06 -23.80
C GLY A 142 12.55 25.42 -22.46
N TRP A 143 11.61 25.25 -21.52
CA TRP A 143 11.86 24.45 -20.33
C TRP A 143 11.69 22.96 -20.64
N THR A 144 12.63 22.13 -20.20
CA THR A 144 12.54 20.68 -20.36
C THR A 144 12.22 20.06 -18.99
N PRO A 145 11.08 19.36 -18.86
CA PRO A 145 10.77 18.65 -17.63
C PRO A 145 11.85 17.59 -17.35
N THR A 146 12.51 17.66 -16.19
CA THR A 146 13.58 16.73 -15.83
C THR A 146 13.08 15.47 -15.14
N TYR A 147 11.77 15.39 -14.85
CA TYR A 147 11.25 14.33 -13.96
C TYR A 147 10.48 13.24 -14.69
N TYR A 148 9.92 13.47 -15.87
CA TYR A 148 9.19 12.42 -16.60
C TYR A 148 9.25 12.68 -18.09
N THR A 149 9.99 11.86 -18.82
CA THR A 149 9.72 11.65 -20.23
C THR A 149 8.50 10.73 -20.36
N SER A 150 7.69 10.90 -21.40
CA SER A 150 6.55 10.01 -21.66
C SER A 150 7.08 8.58 -21.77
N GLY A 151 6.81 7.76 -20.77
CA GLY A 151 7.37 6.41 -20.61
C GLY A 151 8.08 6.17 -19.26
N ASP A 152 8.57 7.22 -18.61
CA ASP A 152 9.22 7.13 -17.30
C ASP A 152 8.26 7.46 -16.15
N VAL A 153 7.05 6.93 -16.18
CA VAL A 153 6.29 6.83 -14.94
C VAL A 153 7.06 5.84 -14.08
N LYS A 154 7.88 6.35 -13.16
CA LYS A 154 8.41 5.49 -12.10
C LYS A 154 7.18 4.86 -11.45
N PRO A 155 7.00 3.54 -11.54
CA PRO A 155 5.87 2.90 -10.89
C PRO A 155 5.90 3.32 -9.41
N GLU A 156 4.74 3.61 -8.84
CA GLU A 156 4.67 3.80 -7.40
C GLU A 156 5.35 2.60 -6.73
N PRO A 157 6.18 2.85 -5.71
CA PRO A 157 6.88 1.76 -5.05
C PRO A 157 5.86 0.74 -4.55
N VAL A 158 5.92 -0.44 -5.08
CA VAL A 158 5.09 -1.55 -4.60
C VAL A 158 5.64 -1.94 -3.22
N ALA A 159 4.77 -2.04 -2.21
CA ALA A 159 5.18 -2.52 -0.90
C ALA A 159 5.83 -3.90 -0.99
N ALA A 160 6.82 -4.17 -0.16
CA ALA A 160 7.40 -5.50 -0.05
C ALA A 160 6.38 -6.52 0.49
N ASP A 161 6.60 -7.79 0.24
CA ASP A 161 5.81 -8.88 0.80
C ASP A 161 6.34 -9.26 2.19
N TYR A 162 5.54 -9.03 3.22
CA TYR A 162 5.86 -9.32 4.62
C TYR A 162 5.30 -10.66 5.13
N THR A 163 4.73 -11.49 4.26
CA THR A 163 4.10 -12.77 4.66
C THR A 163 5.03 -13.62 5.53
N ALA A 164 6.29 -13.78 5.13
CA ALA A 164 7.26 -14.57 5.89
C ALA A 164 7.61 -13.94 7.26
N VAL A 165 7.64 -12.59 7.35
CA VAL A 165 7.84 -11.87 8.62
C VAL A 165 6.65 -12.10 9.55
N ASP A 166 5.43 -11.98 9.02
CA ASP A 166 4.20 -12.16 9.80
C ASP A 166 4.07 -13.60 10.32
N GLU A 167 4.44 -14.59 9.53
CA GLU A 167 4.50 -15.98 9.95
C GLU A 167 5.54 -16.20 11.05
N ALA A 168 6.73 -15.62 10.94
CA ALA A 168 7.79 -15.73 11.94
C ALA A 168 7.40 -15.02 13.26
N VAL A 169 6.79 -13.83 13.18
CA VAL A 169 6.27 -13.11 14.37
C VAL A 169 5.19 -13.95 15.06
N LYS A 170 4.23 -14.48 14.31
CA LYS A 170 3.18 -15.36 14.84
C LYS A 170 3.74 -16.61 15.51
N ALA A 171 4.80 -17.22 14.94
CA ALA A 171 5.47 -18.36 15.56
C ALA A 171 6.12 -17.96 16.89
N ALA A 172 6.75 -16.78 16.98
CA ALA A 172 7.33 -16.27 18.22
C ALA A 172 6.26 -15.98 19.28
N GLU A 173 5.13 -15.40 18.90
CA GLU A 173 4.02 -15.06 19.80
C GLU A 173 3.32 -16.30 20.37
N ALA A 174 3.41 -17.44 19.67
CA ALA A 174 2.87 -18.71 20.15
C ALA A 174 3.74 -19.37 21.26
N LEU A 175 4.95 -18.86 21.51
CA LEU A 175 5.84 -19.36 22.52
C LEU A 175 5.57 -18.70 23.88
N ASN A 176 5.59 -19.50 24.96
CA ASN A 176 5.57 -18.95 26.31
C ASN A 176 6.99 -18.53 26.70
N LYS A 177 7.20 -17.22 26.87
CA LYS A 177 8.52 -16.62 27.18
C LYS A 177 9.14 -17.16 28.48
N ASP A 178 8.29 -17.54 29.44
CA ASP A 178 8.74 -18.02 30.75
C ASP A 178 9.37 -19.40 30.71
N ASP A 179 9.17 -20.14 29.62
CA ASP A 179 9.74 -21.47 29.42
C ASP A 179 11.22 -21.45 28.96
N TYR A 180 11.79 -20.27 28.68
CA TYR A 180 13.12 -20.12 28.11
C TYR A 180 14.05 -19.33 29.03
N GLU A 181 15.36 -19.62 28.97
CA GLU A 181 16.38 -18.93 29.76
C GLU A 181 16.50 -17.45 29.38
N ASP A 182 16.55 -17.16 28.08
CA ASP A 182 16.57 -15.80 27.55
C ASP A 182 15.74 -15.70 26.26
N PHE A 183 14.76 -14.81 26.24
CA PHE A 183 13.91 -14.52 25.09
C PHE A 183 14.27 -13.19 24.38
N SER A 184 15.30 -12.49 24.85
CA SER A 184 15.62 -11.12 24.44
C SER A 184 16.00 -11.03 22.95
N ALA A 185 16.67 -12.06 22.40
CA ALA A 185 17.05 -12.09 20.98
C ALA A 185 15.83 -12.09 20.06
N VAL A 186 14.78 -12.85 20.41
CA VAL A 186 13.52 -12.90 19.65
C VAL A 186 12.82 -11.55 19.72
N THR A 187 12.73 -10.95 20.91
CA THR A 187 12.10 -9.63 21.10
C THR A 187 12.80 -8.56 20.24
N LYS A 188 14.13 -8.50 20.26
CA LYS A 188 14.92 -7.55 19.47
C LYS A 188 14.75 -7.75 17.98
N ALA A 189 14.67 -8.99 17.50
CA ALA A 189 14.49 -9.29 16.09
C ALA A 189 13.11 -8.82 15.60
N ILE A 190 12.07 -8.96 16.43
CA ILE A 190 10.72 -8.48 16.10
C ILE A 190 10.67 -6.94 16.10
N GLU A 191 11.28 -6.28 17.09
CA GLU A 191 11.34 -4.81 17.18
C GLU A 191 12.13 -4.16 16.03
N ALA A 192 13.06 -4.90 15.42
CA ALA A 192 13.84 -4.43 14.28
C ALA A 192 13.11 -4.52 12.93
N VAL A 193 11.87 -4.96 12.88
CA VAL A 193 11.11 -5.08 11.64
C VAL A 193 10.72 -3.70 11.10
N ASP A 194 11.26 -3.36 9.93
CA ASP A 194 10.89 -2.16 9.18
C ASP A 194 9.80 -2.51 8.16
N ARG A 195 8.61 -1.93 8.31
CA ARG A 195 7.46 -2.16 7.43
C ARG A 195 7.29 -1.09 6.35
N THR A 196 8.28 -0.25 6.13
CA THR A 196 8.25 0.81 5.13
C THR A 196 8.95 0.45 3.82
N LEU A 197 9.53 -0.75 3.74
CA LEU A 197 10.33 -1.21 2.61
C LEU A 197 9.46 -1.56 1.40
N THR A 198 10.06 -1.42 0.22
CA THR A 198 9.43 -1.68 -1.07
C THR A 198 9.83 -3.04 -1.64
N SER A 199 9.16 -3.47 -2.70
CA SER A 199 9.47 -4.74 -3.38
C SER A 199 10.90 -4.79 -3.93
N GLU A 200 11.53 -3.65 -4.21
CA GLU A 200 12.95 -3.58 -4.61
C GLU A 200 13.88 -3.96 -3.44
N GLU A 201 13.38 -3.88 -2.21
CA GLU A 201 14.09 -4.19 -0.97
C GLU A 201 13.65 -5.51 -0.35
N GLN A 202 12.95 -6.37 -1.10
CA GLN A 202 12.40 -7.66 -0.61
C GLN A 202 13.46 -8.50 0.12
N ALA A 203 14.70 -8.51 -0.36
CA ALA A 203 15.78 -9.25 0.29
C ALA A 203 16.05 -8.81 1.74
N LYS A 204 15.78 -7.52 2.08
CA LYS A 204 15.90 -7.05 3.48
C LYS A 204 14.74 -7.57 4.33
N VAL A 205 13.54 -7.65 3.76
CA VAL A 205 12.36 -8.21 4.44
C VAL A 205 12.56 -9.70 4.71
N ASP A 206 13.08 -10.45 3.73
CA ASP A 206 13.39 -11.87 3.88
C ASP A 206 14.47 -12.10 4.96
N ALA A 207 15.46 -11.20 5.04
CA ALA A 207 16.49 -11.24 6.09
C ALA A 207 15.90 -10.99 7.49
N MET A 208 14.91 -10.11 7.63
CA MET A 208 14.20 -9.90 8.91
C MET A 208 13.40 -11.13 9.33
N ALA A 209 12.67 -11.76 8.42
CA ALA A 209 11.97 -13.02 8.69
C ALA A 209 12.94 -14.12 9.15
N LYS A 210 14.09 -14.24 8.46
CA LYS A 210 15.15 -15.17 8.83
C LYS A 210 15.72 -14.86 10.22
N ALA A 211 15.97 -13.61 10.55
CA ALA A 211 16.52 -13.22 11.85
C ALA A 211 15.59 -13.59 13.01
N ILE A 212 14.27 -13.41 12.85
CA ILE A 212 13.28 -13.86 13.84
C ILE A 212 13.31 -15.38 13.97
N THR A 213 13.32 -16.11 12.86
CA THR A 213 13.34 -17.57 12.84
C THR A 213 14.62 -18.12 13.49
N ASP A 214 15.78 -17.54 13.17
CA ASP A 214 17.07 -17.92 13.76
C ASP A 214 17.08 -17.68 15.28
N ALA A 215 16.51 -16.54 15.73
CA ALA A 215 16.40 -16.24 17.16
C ALA A 215 15.49 -17.25 17.89
N ILE A 216 14.36 -17.65 17.29
CA ILE A 216 13.48 -18.69 17.84
C ILE A 216 14.24 -20.03 17.94
N ASN A 217 14.95 -20.42 16.89
CA ASN A 217 15.71 -21.67 16.87
C ASN A 217 16.88 -21.71 17.86
N GLY A 218 17.37 -20.54 18.25
CA GLY A 218 18.43 -20.38 19.26
C GLY A 218 17.94 -20.37 20.71
N LEU A 219 16.64 -20.48 20.96
CA LEU A 219 16.08 -20.49 22.32
C LEU A 219 16.47 -21.74 23.10
N VAL A 220 16.92 -21.54 24.31
CA VAL A 220 17.22 -22.61 25.28
C VAL A 220 16.08 -22.70 26.28
N LYS A 221 15.44 -23.87 26.40
CA LYS A 221 14.42 -24.08 27.42
C LYS A 221 15.04 -24.19 28.79
N LYS A 222 14.39 -23.59 29.78
CA LYS A 222 14.74 -23.81 31.19
C LYS A 222 14.61 -25.29 31.53
N GLN A 223 15.58 -25.80 32.23
CA GLN A 223 15.49 -27.15 32.78
C GLN A 223 14.38 -27.22 33.83
N PRO A 224 13.59 -28.28 33.85
CA PRO A 224 12.61 -28.44 34.92
C PRO A 224 13.33 -28.58 36.24
N VAL A 225 12.98 -27.74 37.19
CA VAL A 225 13.44 -27.90 38.58
C VAL A 225 12.83 -29.16 39.14
N VAL A 226 13.65 -30.14 39.44
CA VAL A 226 13.22 -31.41 40.06
C VAL A 226 13.59 -31.38 41.55
N ALA A 227 12.77 -32.01 42.38
CA ALA A 227 13.12 -32.21 43.80
C ALA A 227 14.45 -33.00 43.93
N ALA A 228 15.26 -32.66 44.90
CA ALA A 228 16.48 -33.40 45.19
C ALA A 228 16.17 -34.87 45.54
N ASP A 229 17.12 -35.74 45.25
CA ASP A 229 17.01 -37.16 45.60
C ASP A 229 17.37 -37.36 47.06
N TYR A 230 16.39 -37.68 47.86
CA TYR A 230 16.52 -37.95 49.30
C TYR A 230 16.71 -39.42 49.65
N THR A 231 16.88 -40.33 48.69
CA THR A 231 16.96 -41.77 48.88
C THR A 231 18.01 -42.14 49.98
N ALA A 232 19.22 -41.61 49.87
CA ALA A 232 20.29 -41.89 50.82
C ALA A 232 20.01 -41.28 52.22
N VAL A 233 19.36 -40.10 52.24
CA VAL A 233 18.94 -39.47 53.51
C VAL A 233 17.85 -40.28 54.22
N ASP A 234 16.88 -40.76 53.46
CA ASP A 234 15.79 -41.59 53.99
C ASP A 234 16.31 -42.96 54.52
N GLU A 235 17.29 -43.58 53.82
CA GLU A 235 17.95 -44.75 54.31
C GLU A 235 18.73 -44.50 55.61
N ALA A 236 19.43 -43.36 55.73
CA ALA A 236 20.16 -42.99 56.95
C ALA A 236 19.21 -42.71 58.11
N ILE A 237 18.09 -41.98 57.88
CA ILE A 237 17.06 -41.75 58.88
C ILE A 237 16.47 -43.06 59.36
N LYS A 238 16.11 -43.97 58.49
CA LYS A 238 15.59 -45.30 58.78
C LYS A 238 16.56 -46.11 59.63
N ALA A 239 17.85 -46.06 59.28
CA ALA A 239 18.89 -46.74 60.05
C ALA A 239 19.01 -46.14 61.51
N ALA A 240 18.96 -44.82 61.62
CA ALA A 240 19.01 -44.12 62.91
C ALA A 240 17.77 -44.39 63.81
N GLU A 241 16.60 -44.45 63.15
CA GLU A 241 15.33 -44.76 63.86
C GLU A 241 15.26 -46.22 64.37
N ALA A 242 16.01 -47.13 63.69
CA ALA A 242 16.11 -48.53 64.14
C ALA A 242 17.02 -48.72 65.38
N LEU A 243 17.79 -47.71 65.77
CA LEU A 243 18.62 -47.79 66.97
C LEU A 243 17.77 -47.66 68.24
N ASN A 244 18.10 -48.45 69.27
CA ASN A 244 17.48 -48.30 70.55
C ASN A 244 18.14 -47.13 71.33
N LYS A 245 17.41 -46.06 71.58
CA LYS A 245 17.91 -44.81 72.19
C LYS A 245 18.45 -45.03 73.62
N ASP A 246 17.95 -46.02 74.31
CA ASP A 246 18.37 -46.33 75.66
C ASP A 246 19.77 -46.96 75.79
N ASP A 247 20.31 -47.42 74.65
CA ASP A 247 21.67 -48.00 74.53
C ASP A 247 22.77 -46.91 74.43
N TYR A 248 22.39 -45.62 74.40
CA TYR A 248 23.32 -44.48 74.24
C TYR A 248 23.19 -43.45 75.38
N GLU A 249 24.31 -42.93 75.84
CA GLU A 249 24.34 -41.90 76.85
C GLU A 249 23.70 -40.58 76.38
N ASP A 250 23.91 -40.24 75.10
CA ASP A 250 23.30 -39.05 74.49
C ASP A 250 22.96 -39.35 73.00
N PHE A 251 21.66 -39.30 72.68
CA PHE A 251 21.12 -39.48 71.33
C PHE A 251 20.73 -38.16 70.68
N SER A 252 20.99 -37.02 71.33
CA SER A 252 20.51 -35.71 70.92
C SER A 252 21.09 -35.23 69.61
N ALA A 253 22.34 -35.59 69.26
CA ALA A 253 22.97 -35.26 68.05
C ALA A 253 22.27 -35.89 66.82
N VAL A 254 21.87 -37.18 66.98
CA VAL A 254 21.14 -37.90 65.87
C VAL A 254 19.76 -37.28 65.67
N THR A 255 19.04 -37.01 66.78
CA THR A 255 17.72 -36.36 66.72
C THR A 255 17.80 -34.99 66.02
N LYS A 256 18.75 -34.16 66.38
CA LYS A 256 18.97 -32.85 65.73
C LYS A 256 19.33 -32.98 64.27
N ALA A 257 20.12 -33.97 63.90
CA ALA A 257 20.48 -34.17 62.43
C ALA A 257 19.27 -34.57 61.61
N ILE A 258 18.39 -35.42 62.19
CA ILE A 258 17.13 -35.79 61.49
C ILE A 258 16.20 -34.58 61.33
N GLU A 259 16.04 -33.79 62.44
CA GLU A 259 15.21 -32.57 62.39
C GLU A 259 15.73 -31.47 61.47
N ALA A 260 17.03 -31.45 61.23
CA ALA A 260 17.67 -30.47 60.35
C ALA A 260 17.58 -30.80 58.83
N VAL A 261 16.99 -31.93 58.46
CA VAL A 261 16.85 -32.31 57.06
C VAL A 261 15.85 -31.39 56.38
N ASP A 262 16.36 -30.56 55.45
CA ASP A 262 15.52 -29.71 54.60
C ASP A 262 15.07 -30.52 53.36
N ARG A 263 13.75 -30.74 53.26
CA ARG A 263 13.12 -31.47 52.15
C ARG A 263 12.57 -30.56 51.06
N THR A 264 12.90 -29.28 51.14
CA THR A 264 12.49 -28.29 50.12
C THR A 264 13.54 -28.06 49.03
N LEU A 265 14.71 -28.69 49.18
CA LEU A 265 15.81 -28.56 48.23
C LEU A 265 15.45 -29.19 46.89
N THR A 266 16.03 -28.63 45.83
CA THR A 266 15.84 -29.00 44.42
C THR A 266 17.15 -29.48 43.81
N SER A 267 17.11 -29.89 42.56
CA SER A 267 18.31 -30.27 41.79
C SER A 267 19.27 -29.10 41.51
N GLU A 268 18.88 -27.85 41.83
CA GLU A 268 19.70 -26.65 41.64
C GLU A 268 20.43 -26.24 42.93
N ASP A 269 20.08 -26.80 44.12
CA ASP A 269 20.70 -26.56 45.42
C ASP A 269 21.88 -27.54 45.68
#